data_41e53eb3a5f8a091a1d2acce16857694
#
_entry.id   41e53eb3a5f8a091a1d2acce16857694
#
_cell.length_a   1.000
_cell.length_b   1.000
_cell.length_c   1.000
_cell.angle_alpha   90.00
_cell.angle_beta   90.00
_cell.angle_gamma   90.00
#
_symmetry.space_group_name_H-M   'P 1'
#
loop_
_entity.id
_entity.type
_entity.pdbx_description
1 polymer ?
#
loop_
_entity_poly.entity_id
_entity_poly.type
_entity_poly.pdbx_seq_one_letter_code
_entity_poly.pdbx_strand_id
1 'polypeptide(L)'
;MSRRSSRLQAKQQPQPSQTESPQEAQIIQAKKRKTTQDVKKRREEVTKKHQYEIRRSAGRRLSLGGFYVPESYYSCRNCWPPVLSGGISPCIIIETPHKEIGTSDFSRFTNYRFKNLFINPSPLPDLSWGCSKEVWLNMLKKESRYVHDKHFEVLHSDLEPQMRSILLDWLLEVCEVYTLHRETFYLAQDFFDRFMLTQKDINKNMLQLIGITSLFIASKLEEIYAPKLQEFAYVTDGACSEEDILRMELIILKALKWELCPVTIISWLNLFLQVDALKDAPKVLLPQYSQETFIQIAQLLDLCILAIDSLEFQYRILTAAALCHFTSIEVVKKASGLEWDSISECVDWMVPFVNVVKSTSPVKLKTSKKIPMEDRHNIQTHTNYLAMLCMISSHV
;
A
#
# COMPACT_ATOMS: atom_id res chain seq x y z
N MET A 1 12.29 54.85 -37.51
CA MET A 1 13.72 55.24 -37.37
C MET A 1 14.19 54.95 -35.94
N SER A 2 15.31 54.39 -35.79
CA SER A 2 16.25 54.19 -34.71
C SER A 2 16.25 52.80 -34.07
N ARG A 3 17.24 52.04 -34.51
CA ARG A 3 17.75 50.79 -33.92
C ARG A 3 18.52 51.12 -32.66
N ARG A 4 18.25 50.43 -31.54
CA ARG A 4 19.20 50.33 -30.42
C ARG A 4 19.61 48.89 -30.22
N SER A 5 20.83 48.66 -30.60
CA SER A 5 21.63 47.45 -30.32
C SER A 5 21.94 47.38 -28.83
N SER A 6 21.57 46.31 -28.13
CA SER A 6 22.04 46.02 -26.80
C SER A 6 23.15 44.98 -26.85
N ARG A 7 24.34 45.40 -26.50
CA ARG A 7 25.56 44.61 -26.34
C ARG A 7 25.38 43.53 -25.29
N LEU A 8 25.60 42.28 -25.66
CA LEU A 8 25.88 41.19 -24.78
C LEU A 8 27.27 41.39 -24.14
N GLN A 9 27.28 41.65 -22.84
CA GLN A 9 28.51 41.56 -22.04
C GLN A 9 28.79 40.09 -21.75
N ALA A 10 29.87 39.60 -22.34
CA ALA A 10 30.46 38.30 -21.96
C ALA A 10 30.99 38.39 -20.52
N LYS A 11 30.41 37.60 -19.61
CA LYS A 11 31.01 37.37 -18.30
C LYS A 11 32.21 36.46 -18.48
N GLN A 12 33.38 37.01 -18.15
CA GLN A 12 34.64 36.29 -18.04
C GLN A 12 34.51 35.20 -17.00
N GLN A 13 34.83 33.97 -17.40
CA GLN A 13 35.04 32.85 -16.45
C GLN A 13 36.29 33.13 -15.62
N PRO A 14 36.30 32.89 -14.30
CA PRO A 14 37.52 32.90 -13.53
C PRO A 14 38.39 31.71 -13.95
N GLN A 15 39.65 31.97 -14.20
CA GLN A 15 40.68 30.95 -14.41
C GLN A 15 40.82 30.11 -13.16
N PRO A 16 41.07 28.78 -13.28
CA PRO A 16 41.37 27.94 -12.13
C PRO A 16 42.81 28.25 -11.65
N SER A 17 42.88 28.83 -10.47
CA SER A 17 44.15 29.02 -9.77
C SER A 17 44.48 27.75 -8.96
N GLN A 18 45.69 27.31 -9.13
CA GLN A 18 46.48 26.41 -8.27
C GLN A 18 46.21 24.90 -8.38
N THR A 19 47.18 24.25 -8.95
CA THR A 19 47.48 22.81 -8.91
C THR A 19 47.55 22.33 -7.46
N GLU A 20 46.50 21.61 -7.02
CA GLU A 20 46.55 20.82 -5.78
C GLU A 20 47.67 19.78 -5.94
N SER A 21 48.52 19.67 -4.91
CA SER A 21 49.60 18.68 -4.93
C SER A 21 49.01 17.26 -4.90
N PRO A 22 49.70 16.26 -5.52
CA PRO A 22 49.24 14.88 -5.50
C PRO A 22 48.98 14.32 -4.09
N GLN A 23 49.62 14.88 -3.08
CA GLN A 23 49.43 14.50 -1.67
C GLN A 23 48.10 15.00 -1.10
N GLU A 24 47.64 16.23 -1.45
CA GLU A 24 46.35 16.75 -1.00
C GLU A 24 45.18 16.01 -1.62
N ALA A 25 45.26 15.64 -2.90
CA ALA A 25 44.24 14.84 -3.57
C ALA A 25 44.09 13.42 -2.92
N GLN A 26 45.22 12.80 -2.50
CA GLN A 26 45.19 11.54 -1.78
C GLN A 26 44.58 11.65 -0.39
N ILE A 27 44.85 12.74 0.32
CA ILE A 27 44.26 13.00 1.66
C ILE A 27 42.73 13.23 1.55
N ILE A 28 42.27 13.95 0.52
CA ILE A 28 40.84 14.19 0.29
C ILE A 28 40.14 12.88 -0.11
N GLN A 29 40.78 12.05 -0.93
CA GLN A 29 40.23 10.74 -1.30
C GLN A 29 40.18 9.78 -0.09
N ALA A 30 41.19 9.77 0.76
CA ALA A 30 41.21 8.98 2.00
C ALA A 30 40.15 9.42 2.98
N LYS A 31 39.94 10.74 3.15
CA LYS A 31 38.83 11.31 3.97
C LYS A 31 37.46 10.93 3.42
N LYS A 32 37.23 11.02 2.09
CA LYS A 32 35.97 10.58 1.46
C LYS A 32 35.71 9.08 1.66
N ARG A 33 36.73 8.23 1.53
CA ARG A 33 36.59 6.77 1.78
C ARG A 33 36.27 6.46 3.25
N LYS A 34 36.91 7.16 4.21
CA LYS A 34 36.59 7.01 5.64
C LYS A 34 35.16 7.42 5.96
N THR A 35 34.71 8.57 5.46
CA THR A 35 33.34 9.06 5.66
C THR A 35 32.30 8.08 5.07
N THR A 36 32.60 7.49 3.90
CA THR A 36 31.70 6.49 3.26
C THR A 36 31.66 5.18 4.06
N GLN A 37 32.78 4.75 4.64
CA GLN A 37 32.83 3.57 5.51
C GLN A 37 32.10 3.79 6.82
N ASP A 38 32.25 4.97 7.45
CA ASP A 38 31.54 5.33 8.68
C ASP A 38 30.02 5.43 8.48
N VAL A 39 29.58 5.97 7.34
CA VAL A 39 28.16 5.99 6.96
C VAL A 39 27.62 4.59 6.74
N LYS A 40 28.41 3.70 6.08
CA LYS A 40 28.03 2.30 5.88
C LYS A 40 27.92 1.54 7.20
N LYS A 41 28.88 1.72 8.11
CA LYS A 41 28.89 1.09 9.44
C LYS A 41 27.71 1.57 10.30
N ARG A 42 27.39 2.89 10.31
CA ARG A 42 26.23 3.43 10.99
C ARG A 42 24.91 2.88 10.42
N ARG A 43 24.83 2.68 9.09
CA ARG A 43 23.66 2.07 8.44
C ARG A 43 23.49 0.61 8.90
N GLU A 44 24.56 -0.17 8.91
CA GLU A 44 24.55 -1.56 9.41
C GLU A 44 24.17 -1.66 10.90
N GLU A 45 24.64 -0.74 11.73
CA GLU A 45 24.27 -0.67 13.14
C GLU A 45 22.78 -0.31 13.36
N VAL A 46 22.25 0.61 12.56
CA VAL A 46 20.81 0.98 12.60
C VAL A 46 19.96 -0.20 12.13
N THR A 47 20.37 -0.89 11.08
CA THR A 47 19.67 -2.09 10.57
C THR A 47 19.68 -3.21 11.62
N LYS A 48 20.82 -3.49 12.25
CA LYS A 48 20.93 -4.50 13.33
C LYS A 48 20.10 -4.13 14.56
N LYS A 49 20.05 -2.86 14.94
CA LYS A 49 19.23 -2.38 16.07
C LYS A 49 17.73 -2.55 15.75
N HIS A 50 17.32 -2.23 14.55
CA HIS A 50 15.93 -2.41 14.08
C HIS A 50 15.54 -3.88 14.05
N GLN A 51 16.43 -4.74 13.57
CA GLN A 51 16.24 -6.20 13.58
C GLN A 51 16.10 -6.76 15.02
N TYR A 52 16.90 -6.24 15.96
CA TYR A 52 16.78 -6.62 17.34
C TYR A 52 15.43 -6.19 17.93
N GLU A 53 14.91 -5.02 17.55
CA GLU A 53 13.60 -4.53 17.98
C GLU A 53 12.46 -5.39 17.38
N ILE A 54 12.55 -5.80 16.12
CA ILE A 54 11.58 -6.73 15.49
C ILE A 54 11.60 -8.07 16.21
N ARG A 55 12.77 -8.66 16.44
CA ARG A 55 12.90 -9.93 17.19
C ARG A 55 12.43 -9.80 18.64
N ARG A 56 12.65 -8.66 19.27
CA ARG A 56 12.21 -8.39 20.65
C ARG A 56 10.72 -8.15 20.75
N SER A 57 10.09 -7.53 19.74
CA SER A 57 8.63 -7.40 19.67
C SER A 57 7.97 -8.75 19.42
N ALA A 58 8.53 -9.57 18.53
CA ALA A 58 8.11 -10.94 18.30
C ALA A 58 8.27 -11.82 19.58
N GLY A 59 9.41 -11.71 20.28
CA GLY A 59 9.66 -12.43 21.54
C GLY A 59 8.79 -11.97 22.71
N ARG A 60 8.39 -10.68 22.78
CA ARG A 60 7.46 -10.18 23.80
C ARG A 60 6.02 -10.63 23.57
N ARG A 61 5.60 -10.88 22.33
CA ARG A 61 4.30 -11.49 22.03
C ARG A 61 4.17 -12.92 22.59
N LEU A 62 5.29 -13.61 22.80
CA LEU A 62 5.33 -14.94 23.43
C LEU A 62 5.32 -14.88 24.96
N SER A 63 5.56 -13.70 25.58
CA SER A 63 5.81 -13.57 27.03
C SER A 63 4.71 -12.84 27.80
N LEU A 64 3.74 -12.20 27.14
CA LEU A 64 2.64 -11.49 27.81
C LEU A 64 1.43 -12.42 27.93
N GLY A 65 1.30 -12.89 29.18
CA GLY A 65 0.34 -13.90 29.59
C GLY A 65 -1.12 -13.54 29.39
N GLY A 66 -1.90 -14.58 29.21
CA GLY A 66 -3.27 -14.66 29.69
C GLY A 66 -4.39 -14.57 28.66
N PHE A 67 -4.11 -14.43 27.36
CA PHE A 67 -5.16 -14.62 26.35
C PHE A 67 -4.87 -15.86 25.52
N TYR A 68 -5.79 -16.82 25.60
CA TYR A 68 -5.77 -18.05 24.85
C TYR A 68 -6.09 -17.71 23.38
N VAL A 69 -5.07 -17.41 22.59
CA VAL A 69 -5.17 -17.45 21.14
C VAL A 69 -5.02 -18.92 20.77
N PRO A 70 -5.96 -19.52 20.02
CA PRO A 70 -5.86 -20.93 19.64
C PRO A 70 -4.48 -21.24 19.05
N GLU A 71 -3.85 -22.34 19.45
CA GLU A 71 -2.54 -22.78 18.95
C GLU A 71 -2.46 -22.85 17.42
N SER A 72 -3.59 -22.98 16.73
CA SER A 72 -3.71 -22.92 15.29
C SER A 72 -3.17 -21.61 14.67
N TYR A 73 -3.27 -20.47 15.38
CA TYR A 73 -2.72 -19.19 14.91
C TYR A 73 -1.19 -19.09 15.04
N TYR A 74 -0.62 -19.76 16.05
CA TYR A 74 0.84 -19.78 16.22
C TYR A 74 1.51 -20.85 15.35
N SER A 75 0.78 -21.90 14.98
CA SER A 75 1.25 -22.91 14.03
C SER A 75 1.53 -22.33 12.64
N CYS A 76 0.86 -21.24 12.26
CA CYS A 76 1.11 -20.58 10.96
C CYS A 76 2.46 -19.85 10.87
N ARG A 77 3.14 -19.53 11.99
CA ARG A 77 4.54 -19.05 11.92
C ARG A 77 5.51 -20.12 11.42
N ASN A 78 5.13 -21.39 11.56
CA ASN A 78 5.85 -22.53 10.99
C ASN A 78 5.29 -22.95 9.63
N CYS A 79 4.29 -22.25 9.09
CA CYS A 79 3.74 -22.53 7.76
C CYS A 79 4.67 -22.08 6.62
N TRP A 80 5.76 -21.40 6.95
CA TRP A 80 6.84 -21.09 6.02
C TRP A 80 8.03 -22.01 6.33
N PRO A 81 8.03 -23.27 5.84
CA PRO A 81 9.24 -24.08 5.99
C PRO A 81 10.38 -23.38 5.28
N PRO A 82 11.58 -23.36 5.85
CA PRO A 82 12.75 -22.87 5.12
C PRO A 82 12.80 -23.63 3.79
N VAL A 83 12.97 -22.89 2.72
CA VAL A 83 13.21 -23.47 1.40
C VAL A 83 14.46 -24.32 1.57
N LEU A 84 14.30 -25.66 1.67
CA LEU A 84 15.41 -26.57 1.67
C LEU A 84 16.15 -26.32 0.34
N SER A 85 17.39 -25.93 0.46
CA SER A 85 18.34 -25.79 -0.64
C SER A 85 18.61 -27.19 -1.22
N GLY A 86 17.71 -27.65 -2.02
CA GLY A 86 17.77 -28.97 -2.62
C GLY A 86 16.85 -29.07 -3.83
N GLY A 87 17.40 -28.83 -5.02
CA GLY A 87 16.74 -29.09 -6.28
C GLY A 87 15.69 -28.05 -6.64
N ILE A 88 16.09 -27.10 -7.45
CA ILE A 88 15.20 -26.20 -8.17
C ILE A 88 14.24 -27.10 -8.96
N SER A 89 13.01 -27.23 -8.45
CA SER A 89 11.93 -27.72 -9.29
C SER A 89 11.87 -26.80 -10.51
N PRO A 90 11.82 -27.32 -11.74
CA PRO A 90 11.83 -26.47 -12.93
C PRO A 90 10.76 -25.40 -12.75
N CYS A 91 11.14 -24.15 -13.00
CA CYS A 91 10.22 -23.02 -12.99
C CYS A 91 8.94 -23.47 -13.66
N ILE A 92 7.85 -23.52 -12.90
CA ILE A 92 6.52 -23.61 -13.49
C ILE A 92 6.43 -22.34 -14.31
N ILE A 93 6.63 -22.46 -15.62
CA ILE A 93 6.25 -21.42 -16.56
C ILE A 93 4.73 -21.44 -16.45
N ILE A 94 4.19 -20.57 -15.64
CA ILE A 94 2.75 -20.34 -15.57
C ILE A 94 2.45 -19.63 -16.89
N GLU A 95 2.19 -20.42 -17.92
CA GLU A 95 1.61 -19.90 -19.15
C GLU A 95 0.29 -19.29 -18.75
N THR A 96 0.14 -17.99 -19.00
CA THR A 96 -1.17 -17.33 -18.87
C THR A 96 -2.13 -18.10 -19.76
N PRO A 97 -3.14 -18.77 -19.24
CA PRO A 97 -4.10 -19.45 -20.08
C PRO A 97 -4.72 -18.41 -21.01
N HIS A 98 -4.59 -18.61 -22.32
CA HIS A 98 -5.42 -17.91 -23.29
C HIS A 98 -6.86 -18.37 -23.04
N LYS A 99 -7.50 -17.76 -22.05
CA LYS A 99 -8.91 -17.99 -21.81
C LYS A 99 -9.68 -17.02 -22.69
N GLU A 100 -10.30 -17.55 -23.72
CA GLU A 100 -11.50 -16.94 -24.26
C GLU A 100 -12.45 -16.77 -23.09
N ILE A 101 -12.65 -15.53 -22.68
CA ILE A 101 -13.55 -15.18 -21.58
C ILE A 101 -14.94 -15.53 -22.07
N GLY A 102 -15.43 -16.68 -21.62
CA GLY A 102 -16.83 -17.05 -21.81
C GLY A 102 -17.72 -15.96 -21.20
N THR A 103 -18.55 -15.37 -22.04
CA THR A 103 -19.38 -14.19 -21.80
C THR A 103 -20.49 -14.39 -20.76
N SER A 104 -20.54 -15.50 -20.00
CA SER A 104 -21.72 -15.86 -19.22
C SER A 104 -21.77 -15.37 -17.77
N ASP A 105 -20.66 -15.02 -17.13
CA ASP A 105 -20.69 -14.64 -15.70
C ASP A 105 -20.55 -13.13 -15.42
N PHE A 106 -20.19 -12.35 -16.43
CA PHE A 106 -20.10 -10.90 -16.29
C PHE A 106 -21.45 -10.18 -16.18
N SER A 107 -22.57 -10.85 -16.46
CA SER A 107 -23.88 -10.21 -16.48
C SER A 107 -24.44 -9.84 -15.10
N ARG A 108 -24.03 -10.51 -14.02
CA ARG A 108 -24.49 -10.18 -12.67
C ARG A 108 -23.88 -8.90 -12.14
N PHE A 109 -22.62 -8.60 -12.46
CA PHE A 109 -21.93 -7.39 -12.00
C PHE A 109 -22.21 -6.15 -12.86
N THR A 110 -22.61 -6.29 -14.11
CA THR A 110 -22.85 -5.17 -15.01
C THR A 110 -24.11 -4.37 -14.68
N ASN A 111 -25.11 -4.97 -14.05
CA ASN A 111 -26.39 -4.27 -13.77
C ASN A 111 -26.31 -3.23 -12.65
N TYR A 112 -25.36 -3.35 -11.69
CA TYR A 112 -25.16 -2.35 -10.65
C TYR A 112 -24.16 -1.25 -11.04
N ARG A 113 -23.24 -1.52 -11.96
CA ARG A 113 -22.12 -0.63 -12.29
C ARG A 113 -22.45 0.55 -13.20
N PHE A 114 -23.46 0.44 -14.04
CA PHE A 114 -23.67 1.43 -15.11
C PHE A 114 -24.83 2.38 -14.89
N LYS A 115 -25.75 2.10 -13.98
CA LYS A 115 -26.96 2.95 -13.80
C LYS A 115 -26.69 4.34 -13.22
N ASN A 116 -25.60 4.54 -12.48
CA ASN A 116 -25.34 5.81 -11.75
C ASN A 116 -24.19 6.65 -12.31
N LEU A 117 -23.42 6.16 -13.30
CA LEU A 117 -22.25 6.88 -13.83
C LEU A 117 -22.60 8.19 -14.55
N PHE A 118 -23.81 8.34 -15.05
CA PHE A 118 -24.18 9.43 -15.93
C PHE A 118 -25.10 10.49 -15.30
N ILE A 119 -25.61 10.25 -14.09
CA ILE A 119 -26.71 11.05 -13.51
C ILE A 119 -26.24 12.01 -12.41
N ASN A 120 -25.17 11.65 -11.67
CA ASN A 120 -24.72 12.49 -10.57
C ASN A 120 -23.67 13.51 -11.02
N PRO A 121 -23.79 14.78 -10.56
CA PRO A 121 -22.76 15.77 -10.78
C PRO A 121 -21.44 15.30 -10.13
N SER A 122 -20.30 15.70 -10.73
CA SER A 122 -19.00 15.45 -10.13
C SER A 122 -18.91 16.10 -8.74
N PRO A 123 -18.45 15.38 -7.70
CA PRO A 123 -18.22 15.96 -6.39
C PRO A 123 -16.97 16.83 -6.35
N LEU A 124 -16.12 16.76 -7.39
CA LEU A 124 -14.90 17.53 -7.46
C LEU A 124 -15.20 19.02 -7.63
N PRO A 125 -14.42 19.91 -6.99
CA PRO A 125 -14.50 21.34 -7.23
C PRO A 125 -14.07 21.70 -8.65
N ASP A 126 -14.27 22.95 -9.03
CA ASP A 126 -13.74 23.45 -10.29
C ASP A 126 -12.21 23.37 -10.31
N LEU A 127 -11.67 22.74 -11.34
CA LEU A 127 -10.24 22.55 -11.52
C LEU A 127 -9.72 23.60 -12.51
N SER A 128 -8.67 24.33 -12.12
CA SER A 128 -8.05 25.32 -12.99
C SER A 128 -7.35 24.73 -14.23
N TRP A 129 -7.07 23.42 -14.21
CA TRP A 129 -6.28 22.70 -15.23
C TRP A 129 -7.09 21.65 -16.00
N GLY A 130 -8.36 21.46 -15.69
CA GLY A 130 -9.16 20.41 -16.35
C GLY A 130 -10.64 20.46 -16.03
N CYS A 131 -11.42 19.67 -16.74
CA CYS A 131 -12.84 19.51 -16.50
C CYS A 131 -13.08 18.53 -15.35
N SER A 132 -13.61 19.00 -14.22
CA SER A 132 -13.90 18.18 -13.01
C SER A 132 -14.75 16.95 -13.33
N LYS A 133 -15.73 17.08 -14.22
CA LYS A 133 -16.59 15.98 -14.63
C LYS A 133 -15.83 14.90 -15.39
N GLU A 134 -14.93 15.29 -16.29
CA GLU A 134 -14.13 14.31 -17.05
C GLU A 134 -13.13 13.57 -16.14
N VAL A 135 -12.46 14.31 -15.24
CA VAL A 135 -11.55 13.74 -14.26
C VAL A 135 -12.28 12.71 -13.40
N TRP A 136 -13.43 13.08 -12.86
CA TRP A 136 -14.25 12.19 -12.05
C TRP A 136 -14.68 10.93 -12.82
N LEU A 137 -15.21 11.08 -14.02
CA LEU A 137 -15.62 9.96 -14.86
C LEU A 137 -14.44 9.04 -15.20
N ASN A 138 -13.26 9.60 -15.42
CA ASN A 138 -12.06 8.79 -15.67
C ASN A 138 -11.63 7.99 -14.43
N MET A 139 -11.75 8.57 -13.23
CA MET A 139 -11.49 7.84 -11.97
C MET A 139 -12.48 6.67 -11.80
N LEU A 140 -13.77 6.88 -12.04
CA LEU A 140 -14.79 5.84 -11.97
C LEU A 140 -14.57 4.73 -13.03
N LYS A 141 -14.24 5.10 -14.26
CA LYS A 141 -13.87 4.15 -15.31
C LYS A 141 -12.63 3.35 -14.95
N LYS A 142 -11.67 4.00 -14.30
CA LYS A 142 -10.44 3.36 -13.84
C LYS A 142 -10.77 2.33 -12.75
N GLU A 143 -11.54 2.69 -11.73
CA GLU A 143 -12.00 1.77 -10.69
C GLU A 143 -12.70 0.53 -11.27
N SER A 144 -13.53 0.69 -12.29
CA SER A 144 -14.24 -0.42 -12.92
C SER A 144 -13.35 -1.43 -13.66
N ARG A 145 -12.11 -1.09 -13.98
CA ARG A 145 -11.13 -1.99 -14.63
C ARG A 145 -10.45 -2.93 -13.62
N TYR A 146 -10.30 -2.47 -12.39
CA TYR A 146 -9.61 -3.22 -11.34
C TYR A 146 -10.65 -4.02 -10.56
N VAL A 147 -10.80 -5.29 -10.92
CA VAL A 147 -11.81 -6.18 -10.33
C VAL A 147 -11.18 -6.95 -9.18
N HIS A 148 -11.89 -6.98 -8.05
CA HIS A 148 -11.57 -7.78 -6.88
C HIS A 148 -12.71 -8.77 -6.67
N ASP A 149 -12.38 -9.96 -6.18
CA ASP A 149 -13.35 -11.01 -5.90
C ASP A 149 -12.88 -11.79 -4.67
N LYS A 150 -13.76 -11.98 -3.70
CA LYS A 150 -13.46 -12.79 -2.51
C LYS A 150 -13.31 -14.28 -2.83
N HIS A 151 -13.89 -14.73 -3.92
CA HIS A 151 -13.89 -16.15 -4.29
C HIS A 151 -12.57 -16.62 -4.92
N PHE A 152 -11.47 -15.88 -4.76
CA PHE A 152 -10.17 -16.36 -5.20
C PHE A 152 -9.80 -17.69 -4.52
N GLU A 153 -10.30 -17.97 -3.33
CA GLU A 153 -10.13 -19.25 -2.62
C GLU A 153 -10.66 -20.45 -3.40
N VAL A 154 -11.72 -20.26 -4.20
CA VAL A 154 -12.25 -21.31 -5.11
C VAL A 154 -11.23 -21.67 -6.18
N LEU A 155 -10.34 -20.76 -6.53
CA LEU A 155 -9.25 -21.00 -7.47
C LEU A 155 -8.04 -21.67 -6.81
N HIS A 156 -7.98 -21.70 -5.47
CA HIS A 156 -6.83 -22.16 -4.70
C HIS A 156 -7.28 -23.03 -3.53
N SER A 157 -7.51 -24.32 -3.78
CA SER A 157 -8.07 -25.26 -2.80
C SER A 157 -7.28 -25.40 -1.50
N ASP A 158 -5.98 -25.11 -1.52
CA ASP A 158 -5.08 -25.23 -0.36
C ASP A 158 -4.94 -23.94 0.46
N LEU A 159 -5.63 -22.87 0.05
CA LEU A 159 -5.54 -21.57 0.70
C LEU A 159 -6.76 -21.29 1.58
N GLU A 160 -6.49 -20.86 2.80
CA GLU A 160 -7.50 -20.37 3.73
C GLU A 160 -7.54 -18.84 3.74
N PRO A 161 -8.71 -18.20 3.92
CA PRO A 161 -8.84 -16.74 3.99
C PRO A 161 -7.91 -16.10 5.01
N GLN A 162 -7.65 -16.78 6.12
CA GLN A 162 -6.72 -16.31 7.17
C GLN A 162 -5.28 -16.17 6.68
N MET A 163 -4.85 -16.96 5.69
CA MET A 163 -3.49 -16.85 5.15
C MET A 163 -3.28 -15.51 4.46
N ARG A 164 -4.31 -14.99 3.79
CA ARG A 164 -4.30 -13.63 3.23
C ARG A 164 -4.21 -12.57 4.34
N SER A 165 -5.01 -12.69 5.39
CA SER A 165 -5.00 -11.75 6.52
C SER A 165 -3.61 -11.70 7.19
N ILE A 166 -3.00 -12.87 7.42
CA ILE A 166 -1.65 -12.98 8.02
C ILE A 166 -0.60 -12.34 7.11
N LEU A 167 -0.69 -12.59 5.80
CA LEU A 167 0.23 -11.99 4.82
C LEU A 167 0.12 -10.46 4.81
N LEU A 168 -1.09 -9.92 4.74
CA LEU A 168 -1.31 -8.48 4.69
C LEU A 168 -0.91 -7.79 6.00
N ASP A 169 -1.18 -8.39 7.16
CA ASP A 169 -0.71 -7.87 8.46
C ASP A 169 0.82 -7.81 8.51
N TRP A 170 1.50 -8.83 8.00
CA TRP A 170 2.95 -8.83 7.88
C TRP A 170 3.46 -7.74 6.92
N LEU A 171 2.79 -7.52 5.78
CA LEU A 171 3.16 -6.45 4.85
C LEU A 171 2.97 -5.06 5.49
N LEU A 172 1.92 -4.86 6.31
CA LEU A 172 1.75 -3.64 7.11
C LEU A 172 2.92 -3.42 8.06
N GLU A 173 3.38 -4.47 8.76
CA GLU A 173 4.55 -4.40 9.65
C GLU A 173 5.82 -4.04 8.86
N VAL A 174 6.04 -4.65 7.69
CA VAL A 174 7.17 -4.34 6.81
C VAL A 174 7.12 -2.87 6.36
N CYS A 175 5.95 -2.37 5.95
CA CYS A 175 5.77 -0.97 5.56
C CYS A 175 6.10 -0.02 6.72
N GLU A 176 5.65 -0.31 7.94
CA GLU A 176 5.96 0.51 9.11
C GLU A 176 7.47 0.53 9.40
N VAL A 177 8.14 -0.62 9.30
CA VAL A 177 9.58 -0.76 9.55
C VAL A 177 10.41 0.06 8.57
N TYR A 178 10.07 0.01 7.30
CA TYR A 178 10.77 0.76 6.25
C TYR A 178 10.25 2.17 6.07
N THR A 179 9.23 2.56 6.84
CA THR A 179 8.64 3.90 6.78
C THR A 179 8.07 4.21 5.40
N LEU A 180 7.38 3.23 4.80
CA LEU A 180 6.74 3.35 3.50
C LEU A 180 5.39 4.07 3.63
N HIS A 181 4.95 4.67 2.53
CA HIS A 181 3.65 5.32 2.46
C HIS A 181 2.49 4.31 2.49
N ARG A 182 1.34 4.73 2.98
CA ARG A 182 0.11 3.92 2.97
C ARG A 182 -0.27 3.51 1.55
N GLU A 183 -0.08 4.41 0.59
CA GLU A 183 -0.32 4.14 -0.82
C GLU A 183 0.50 2.93 -1.31
N THR A 184 1.76 2.81 -0.88
CA THR A 184 2.62 1.66 -1.22
C THR A 184 2.03 0.34 -0.73
N PHE A 185 1.49 0.32 0.50
CA PHE A 185 0.83 -0.88 1.02
C PHE A 185 -0.43 -1.23 0.22
N TYR A 186 -1.30 -0.25 -0.04
CA TYR A 186 -2.56 -0.50 -0.75
C TYR A 186 -2.35 -0.87 -2.23
N LEU A 187 -1.31 -0.34 -2.87
CA LEU A 187 -0.88 -0.81 -4.19
C LEU A 187 -0.41 -2.28 -4.14
N ALA A 188 0.39 -2.63 -3.13
CA ALA A 188 0.87 -4.01 -2.96
C ALA A 188 -0.27 -4.99 -2.70
N GLN A 189 -1.24 -4.62 -1.88
CA GLN A 189 -2.46 -5.38 -1.61
C GLN A 189 -3.28 -5.58 -2.89
N ASP A 190 -3.50 -4.51 -3.67
CA ASP A 190 -4.22 -4.58 -4.95
C ASP A 190 -3.53 -5.50 -5.95
N PHE A 191 -2.20 -5.40 -6.08
CA PHE A 191 -1.44 -6.27 -6.98
C PHE A 191 -1.51 -7.72 -6.56
N PHE A 192 -1.40 -8.00 -5.25
CA PHE A 192 -1.51 -9.34 -4.71
C PHE A 192 -2.90 -9.93 -5.00
N ASP A 193 -3.97 -9.25 -4.61
CA ASP A 193 -5.33 -9.77 -4.77
C ASP A 193 -5.70 -9.99 -6.24
N ARG A 194 -5.36 -9.06 -7.13
CA ARG A 194 -5.60 -9.20 -8.57
C ARG A 194 -4.73 -10.30 -9.20
N PHE A 195 -3.49 -10.45 -8.75
CA PHE A 195 -2.62 -11.52 -9.23
C PHE A 195 -3.20 -12.89 -8.86
N MET A 196 -3.68 -13.07 -7.64
CA MET A 196 -4.30 -14.32 -7.20
C MET A 196 -5.50 -14.71 -8.06
N LEU A 197 -6.28 -13.77 -8.58
CA LEU A 197 -7.39 -14.04 -9.51
C LEU A 197 -6.92 -14.50 -10.90
N THR A 198 -5.68 -14.25 -11.27
CA THR A 198 -5.13 -14.69 -12.57
C THR A 198 -4.53 -16.09 -12.55
N GLN A 199 -4.35 -16.66 -11.35
CA GLN A 199 -3.67 -17.94 -11.14
C GLN A 199 -4.64 -19.01 -10.64
N LYS A 200 -4.21 -20.27 -10.68
CA LYS A 200 -4.93 -21.41 -10.10
C LYS A 200 -3.95 -22.25 -9.28
N ASP A 201 -4.46 -22.87 -8.23
CA ASP A 201 -3.75 -23.85 -7.41
C ASP A 201 -2.37 -23.35 -6.92
N ILE A 202 -2.32 -22.06 -6.52
CA ILE A 202 -1.12 -21.48 -5.89
C ILE A 202 -0.86 -22.18 -4.56
N ASN A 203 0.36 -22.70 -4.41
CA ASN A 203 0.80 -23.30 -3.17
C ASN A 203 0.98 -22.22 -2.09
N LYS A 204 0.56 -22.50 -0.85
CA LYS A 204 0.68 -21.59 0.29
C LYS A 204 2.12 -21.07 0.52
N ASN A 205 3.14 -21.87 0.16
CA ASN A 205 4.54 -21.48 0.29
C ASN A 205 4.92 -20.32 -0.65
N MET A 206 4.13 -20.05 -1.69
CA MET A 206 4.34 -18.95 -2.63
C MET A 206 3.78 -17.62 -2.15
N LEU A 207 2.89 -17.62 -1.16
CA LEU A 207 2.19 -16.41 -0.73
C LEU A 207 3.14 -15.32 -0.26
N GLN A 208 4.16 -15.68 0.53
CA GLN A 208 5.15 -14.72 1.01
C GLN A 208 5.95 -14.12 -0.14
N LEU A 209 6.37 -14.93 -1.11
CA LEU A 209 7.10 -14.46 -2.29
C LEU A 209 6.23 -13.53 -3.14
N ILE A 210 4.95 -13.89 -3.38
CA ILE A 210 4.02 -13.06 -4.13
C ILE A 210 3.77 -11.74 -3.39
N GLY A 211 3.53 -11.79 -2.08
CA GLY A 211 3.27 -10.60 -1.27
C GLY A 211 4.45 -9.64 -1.22
N ILE A 212 5.65 -10.14 -0.92
CA ILE A 212 6.85 -9.29 -0.84
C ILE A 212 7.23 -8.72 -2.20
N THR A 213 7.00 -9.48 -3.28
CA THR A 213 7.24 -9.00 -4.64
C THR A 213 6.22 -7.93 -5.04
N SER A 214 4.95 -8.09 -4.66
CA SER A 214 3.92 -7.06 -4.85
C SER A 214 4.32 -5.76 -4.14
N LEU A 215 4.84 -5.85 -2.92
CA LEU A 215 5.35 -4.70 -2.17
C LEU A 215 6.59 -4.09 -2.82
N PHE A 216 7.48 -4.91 -3.37
CA PHE A 216 8.65 -4.44 -4.12
C PHE A 216 8.24 -3.64 -5.38
N ILE A 217 7.27 -4.14 -6.15
CA ILE A 217 6.72 -3.42 -7.31
C ILE A 217 6.08 -2.11 -6.87
N ALA A 218 5.21 -2.15 -5.86
CA ALA A 218 4.51 -0.98 -5.33
C ALA A 218 5.47 0.10 -4.85
N SER A 219 6.53 -0.28 -4.11
CA SER A 219 7.52 0.66 -3.60
C SER A 219 8.31 1.36 -4.71
N LYS A 220 8.55 0.69 -5.82
CA LYS A 220 9.22 1.31 -6.99
C LYS A 220 8.32 2.31 -7.72
N LEU A 221 7.02 2.18 -7.60
CA LEU A 221 6.05 3.10 -8.21
C LEU A 221 5.81 4.33 -7.34
N GLU A 222 5.73 4.14 -6.04
CA GLU A 222 5.27 5.18 -5.12
C GLU A 222 6.41 5.89 -4.39
N GLU A 223 7.46 5.16 -3.98
CA GLU A 223 8.47 5.72 -3.10
C GLU A 223 9.55 6.50 -3.86
N ILE A 224 9.84 7.72 -3.42
CA ILE A 224 10.98 8.50 -3.96
C ILE A 224 12.30 7.76 -3.73
N TYR A 225 12.44 7.11 -2.57
CA TYR A 225 13.60 6.32 -2.18
C TYR A 225 13.17 4.90 -1.78
N ALA A 226 12.78 4.11 -2.78
CA ALA A 226 12.41 2.71 -2.55
C ALA A 226 13.54 1.93 -1.86
N PRO A 227 13.21 1.02 -0.92
CA PRO A 227 14.17 0.09 -0.36
C PRO A 227 14.82 -0.74 -1.48
N LYS A 228 16.05 -1.19 -1.25
CA LYS A 228 16.76 -2.03 -2.22
C LYS A 228 16.21 -3.46 -2.20
N LEU A 229 16.36 -4.17 -3.30
CA LEU A 229 15.99 -5.57 -3.43
C LEU A 229 16.49 -6.45 -2.28
N GLN A 230 17.74 -6.25 -1.84
CA GLN A 230 18.34 -6.95 -0.70
C GLN A 230 17.57 -6.73 0.61
N GLU A 231 16.96 -5.56 0.80
CA GLU A 231 16.15 -5.25 1.99
C GLU A 231 14.83 -6.03 1.98
N PHE A 232 14.23 -6.21 0.80
CA PHE A 232 13.03 -7.05 0.65
C PHE A 232 13.33 -8.54 0.83
N ALA A 233 14.43 -9.06 0.26
CA ALA A 233 14.84 -10.44 0.51
C ALA A 233 15.16 -10.67 1.99
N TYR A 234 15.81 -9.72 2.63
CA TYR A 234 16.21 -9.80 4.03
C TYR A 234 15.02 -9.92 5.01
N VAL A 235 13.92 -9.19 4.80
CA VAL A 235 12.75 -9.26 5.70
C VAL A 235 12.01 -10.58 5.62
N THR A 236 12.25 -11.39 4.58
CA THR A 236 11.66 -12.73 4.46
C THR A 236 12.39 -13.77 5.32
N ASP A 237 13.47 -13.38 6.03
CA ASP A 237 14.30 -14.25 6.88
C ASP A 237 14.85 -15.48 6.12
N GLY A 238 15.24 -15.27 4.85
CA GLY A 238 15.81 -16.29 3.97
C GLY A 238 14.79 -17.15 3.22
N ALA A 239 13.51 -16.88 3.37
CA ALA A 239 12.47 -17.62 2.64
C ALA A 239 12.43 -17.29 1.14
N CYS A 240 12.84 -16.07 0.76
CA CYS A 240 12.86 -15.61 -0.63
C CYS A 240 14.24 -15.03 -0.96
N SER A 241 14.84 -15.50 -2.04
CA SER A 241 16.10 -14.92 -2.56
C SER A 241 15.81 -13.67 -3.41
N GLU A 242 16.84 -12.85 -3.63
CA GLU A 242 16.77 -11.71 -4.54
C GLU A 242 16.35 -12.15 -5.96
N GLU A 243 16.87 -13.28 -6.42
CA GLU A 243 16.55 -13.84 -7.74
C GLU A 243 15.08 -14.28 -7.84
N ASP A 244 14.53 -14.89 -6.77
CA ASP A 244 13.13 -15.31 -6.74
C ASP A 244 12.20 -14.10 -6.82
N ILE A 245 12.51 -13.02 -6.10
CA ILE A 245 11.74 -11.76 -6.16
C ILE A 245 11.78 -11.17 -7.57
N LEU A 246 12.95 -11.12 -8.22
CA LEU A 246 13.07 -10.59 -9.59
C LEU A 246 12.33 -11.44 -10.62
N ARG A 247 12.33 -12.77 -10.48
CA ARG A 247 11.55 -13.65 -11.36
C ARG A 247 10.06 -13.46 -11.15
N MET A 248 9.62 -13.42 -9.89
CA MET A 248 8.22 -13.22 -9.54
C MET A 248 7.72 -11.85 -9.96
N GLU A 249 8.55 -10.81 -9.91
CA GLU A 249 8.21 -9.48 -10.41
C GLU A 249 7.74 -9.53 -11.87
N LEU A 250 8.50 -10.16 -12.75
CA LEU A 250 8.13 -10.27 -14.17
C LEU A 250 6.86 -11.08 -14.37
N ILE A 251 6.62 -12.11 -13.54
CA ILE A 251 5.42 -12.92 -13.58
C ILE A 251 4.20 -12.08 -13.19
N ILE A 252 4.27 -11.35 -12.08
CA ILE A 252 3.19 -10.46 -11.62
C ILE A 252 2.91 -9.38 -12.66
N LEU A 253 3.92 -8.68 -13.16
CA LEU A 253 3.75 -7.62 -14.15
C LEU A 253 3.06 -8.11 -15.41
N LYS A 254 3.44 -9.29 -15.93
CA LYS A 254 2.81 -9.90 -17.10
C LYS A 254 1.36 -10.31 -16.80
N ALA A 255 1.11 -10.97 -15.68
CA ALA A 255 -0.22 -11.41 -15.28
C ALA A 255 -1.18 -10.23 -15.12
N LEU A 256 -0.72 -9.13 -14.55
CA LEU A 256 -1.48 -7.89 -14.39
C LEU A 256 -1.52 -7.04 -15.68
N LYS A 257 -0.91 -7.50 -16.79
CA LYS A 257 -0.84 -6.78 -18.09
C LYS A 257 -0.30 -5.35 -17.94
N TRP A 258 0.60 -5.12 -16.99
CA TRP A 258 1.16 -3.81 -16.66
C TRP A 258 0.11 -2.77 -16.22
N GLU A 259 -1.06 -3.20 -15.81
CA GLU A 259 -2.09 -2.33 -15.24
C GLU A 259 -1.79 -2.12 -13.75
N LEU A 260 -0.97 -1.11 -13.46
CA LEU A 260 -0.37 -0.88 -12.12
C LEU A 260 -0.87 0.40 -11.44
N CYS A 261 -1.89 1.03 -11.96
CA CYS A 261 -2.38 2.31 -11.45
C CYS A 261 -3.85 2.25 -11.02
N PRO A 262 -4.26 1.43 -10.05
CA PRO A 262 -5.60 1.48 -9.49
C PRO A 262 -5.85 2.84 -8.82
N VAL A 263 -7.11 3.16 -8.54
CA VAL A 263 -7.43 4.18 -7.54
C VAL A 263 -7.59 3.43 -6.22
N THR A 264 -6.61 3.55 -5.34
CA THR A 264 -6.56 2.80 -4.09
C THR A 264 -7.57 3.33 -3.05
N ILE A 265 -7.79 2.57 -1.99
CA ILE A 265 -8.60 2.99 -0.84
C ILE A 265 -8.07 4.30 -0.24
N ILE A 266 -6.75 4.43 -0.11
CA ILE A 266 -6.12 5.64 0.45
C ILE A 266 -6.23 6.83 -0.51
N SER A 267 -6.12 6.61 -1.81
CA SER A 267 -6.36 7.65 -2.82
C SER A 267 -7.80 8.18 -2.72
N TRP A 268 -8.79 7.30 -2.55
CA TRP A 268 -10.19 7.71 -2.33
C TRP A 268 -10.37 8.46 -1.01
N LEU A 269 -9.73 8.00 0.08
CA LEU A 269 -9.80 8.66 1.38
C LEU A 269 -9.25 10.09 1.33
N ASN A 270 -8.06 10.26 0.75
CA ASN A 270 -7.45 11.57 0.54
C ASN A 270 -8.38 12.49 -0.24
N LEU A 271 -8.97 11.98 -1.32
CA LEU A 271 -9.87 12.76 -2.16
C LEU A 271 -11.13 13.17 -1.40
N PHE A 272 -11.80 12.25 -0.70
CA PHE A 272 -13.06 12.55 -0.01
C PHE A 272 -12.87 13.55 1.12
N LEU A 273 -11.83 13.41 1.91
CA LEU A 273 -11.50 14.35 2.97
C LEU A 273 -11.12 15.72 2.41
N GLN A 274 -10.40 15.75 1.29
CA GLN A 274 -10.03 17.00 0.63
C GLN A 274 -11.25 17.71 0.05
N VAL A 275 -12.15 17.00 -0.62
CA VAL A 275 -13.39 17.58 -1.17
C VAL A 275 -14.28 18.15 -0.06
N ASP A 276 -14.36 17.49 1.09
CA ASP A 276 -15.11 18.01 2.23
C ASP A 276 -14.49 19.26 2.84
N ALA A 277 -13.16 19.26 2.98
CA ALA A 277 -12.41 20.36 3.60
C ALA A 277 -12.37 21.63 2.73
N LEU A 278 -12.49 21.49 1.41
CA LEU A 278 -12.47 22.63 0.48
C LEU A 278 -13.76 23.44 0.56
N LYS A 279 -13.69 24.57 1.22
CA LYS A 279 -14.79 25.54 1.27
C LYS A 279 -14.72 26.55 0.10
N ASP A 280 -13.50 26.95 -0.31
CA ASP A 280 -13.23 27.89 -1.38
C ASP A 280 -11.94 27.48 -2.12
N ALA A 281 -12.04 27.24 -3.38
CA ALA A 281 -11.07 26.48 -4.14
C ALA A 281 -9.95 27.27 -4.82
N PRO A 282 -8.77 27.49 -4.26
CA PRO A 282 -7.63 27.47 -5.16
C PRO A 282 -6.52 26.45 -4.83
N LYS A 283 -6.58 25.70 -3.73
CA LYS A 283 -5.46 24.87 -3.29
C LYS A 283 -5.82 23.37 -3.16
N VAL A 284 -6.37 22.80 -4.23
CA VAL A 284 -6.80 21.39 -4.27
C VAL A 284 -5.66 20.42 -3.96
N LEU A 285 -4.42 20.79 -4.22
CA LEU A 285 -3.26 19.90 -4.08
C LEU A 285 -2.64 19.88 -2.67
N LEU A 286 -3.00 20.82 -1.80
CA LEU A 286 -2.49 20.83 -0.42
C LEU A 286 -3.54 20.25 0.52
N PRO A 287 -3.21 19.27 1.38
CA PRO A 287 -4.14 18.72 2.35
C PRO A 287 -4.71 19.81 3.27
N GLN A 288 -6.04 19.93 3.30
CA GLN A 288 -6.77 20.89 4.12
C GLN A 288 -7.59 20.21 5.23
N TYR A 289 -7.58 18.87 5.25
CA TYR A 289 -8.33 18.05 6.21
C TYR A 289 -7.54 17.77 7.50
N SER A 290 -8.24 17.33 8.54
CA SER A 290 -7.62 16.91 9.80
C SER A 290 -6.82 15.63 9.63
N GLN A 291 -5.51 15.68 9.92
CA GLN A 291 -4.65 14.50 9.91
C GLN A 291 -5.10 13.45 10.94
N GLU A 292 -5.65 13.86 12.07
CA GLU A 292 -6.16 12.96 13.10
C GLU A 292 -7.35 12.14 12.60
N THR A 293 -8.31 12.80 11.94
CA THR A 293 -9.45 12.14 11.34
C THR A 293 -9.00 11.17 10.24
N PHE A 294 -8.04 11.59 9.41
CA PHE A 294 -7.46 10.72 8.39
C PHE A 294 -6.87 9.45 8.99
N ILE A 295 -6.06 9.57 10.06
CA ILE A 295 -5.41 8.43 10.71
C ILE A 295 -6.44 7.46 11.31
N GLN A 296 -7.49 7.97 11.93
CA GLN A 296 -8.54 7.14 12.51
C GLN A 296 -9.29 6.33 11.45
N ILE A 297 -9.64 6.97 10.33
CA ILE A 297 -10.31 6.29 9.22
C ILE A 297 -9.35 5.30 8.54
N ALA A 298 -8.09 5.69 8.32
CA ALA A 298 -7.09 4.81 7.75
C ALA A 298 -6.83 3.57 8.62
N GLN A 299 -6.83 3.71 9.95
CA GLN A 299 -6.71 2.58 10.88
C GLN A 299 -7.89 1.61 10.76
N LEU A 300 -9.12 2.12 10.59
CA LEU A 300 -10.28 1.29 10.32
C LEU A 300 -10.13 0.55 8.98
N LEU A 301 -9.71 1.23 7.93
CA LEU A 301 -9.53 0.64 6.61
C LEU A 301 -8.40 -0.39 6.60
N ASP A 302 -7.29 -0.14 7.31
CA ASP A 302 -6.20 -1.10 7.49
C ASP A 302 -6.70 -2.40 8.14
N LEU A 303 -7.62 -2.32 9.11
CA LEU A 303 -8.23 -3.50 9.73
C LEU A 303 -9.22 -4.21 8.79
N CYS A 304 -10.10 -3.44 8.13
CA CYS A 304 -11.12 -3.97 7.22
C CYS A 304 -10.51 -4.73 6.04
N ILE A 305 -9.41 -4.23 5.45
CA ILE A 305 -8.80 -4.84 4.27
C ILE A 305 -8.18 -6.22 4.55
N LEU A 306 -7.89 -6.54 5.81
CA LEU A 306 -7.43 -7.87 6.19
C LEU A 306 -8.54 -8.92 6.07
N ALA A 307 -9.79 -8.54 6.26
CA ALA A 307 -10.92 -9.44 6.09
C ALA A 307 -11.19 -9.68 4.60
N ILE A 308 -11.31 -10.94 4.21
CA ILE A 308 -11.52 -11.32 2.80
C ILE A 308 -12.82 -10.75 2.23
N ASP A 309 -13.85 -10.64 3.07
CA ASP A 309 -15.15 -10.10 2.67
C ASP A 309 -15.07 -8.63 2.23
N SER A 310 -14.00 -7.92 2.60
CA SER A 310 -13.75 -6.56 2.08
C SER A 310 -13.67 -6.52 0.56
N LEU A 311 -13.29 -7.62 -0.10
CA LEU A 311 -13.18 -7.72 -1.54
C LEU A 311 -14.52 -7.73 -2.27
N GLU A 312 -15.65 -7.87 -1.57
CA GLU A 312 -17.00 -7.74 -2.14
C GLU A 312 -17.34 -6.28 -2.47
N PHE A 313 -16.68 -5.35 -1.78
CA PHE A 313 -16.95 -3.92 -1.94
C PHE A 313 -15.91 -3.24 -2.83
N GLN A 314 -16.37 -2.29 -3.64
CA GLN A 314 -15.46 -1.42 -4.38
C GLN A 314 -14.70 -0.52 -3.41
N TYR A 315 -13.47 -0.16 -3.71
CA TYR A 315 -12.62 0.68 -2.86
C TYR A 315 -13.28 2.02 -2.52
N ARG A 316 -13.99 2.62 -3.48
CA ARG A 316 -14.76 3.84 -3.27
C ARG A 316 -15.88 3.65 -2.24
N ILE A 317 -16.58 2.51 -2.27
CA ILE A 317 -17.66 2.17 -1.34
C ILE A 317 -17.09 1.91 0.06
N LEU A 318 -16.02 1.11 0.18
CA LEU A 318 -15.30 0.89 1.44
C LEU A 318 -14.89 2.20 2.09
N THR A 319 -14.29 3.09 1.30
CA THR A 319 -13.82 4.39 1.79
C THR A 319 -14.97 5.28 2.23
N ALA A 320 -16.07 5.33 1.45
CA ALA A 320 -17.24 6.11 1.78
C ALA A 320 -17.96 5.60 3.04
N ALA A 321 -18.07 4.27 3.20
CA ALA A 321 -18.62 3.64 4.38
C ALA A 321 -17.76 3.92 5.62
N ALA A 322 -16.44 3.80 5.51
CA ALA A 322 -15.53 4.14 6.61
C ALA A 322 -15.66 5.62 7.00
N LEU A 323 -15.73 6.54 6.03
CA LEU A 323 -15.95 7.96 6.28
C LEU A 323 -17.26 8.22 7.02
N CYS A 324 -18.33 7.47 6.69
CA CYS A 324 -19.65 7.60 7.32
C CYS A 324 -19.62 7.34 8.83
N HIS A 325 -18.75 6.45 9.32
CA HIS A 325 -18.63 6.16 10.75
C HIS A 325 -17.96 7.27 11.57
N PHE A 326 -17.29 8.21 10.93
CA PHE A 326 -16.56 9.33 11.57
C PHE A 326 -17.14 10.70 11.22
N THR A 327 -18.03 10.77 10.23
CA THR A 327 -18.67 12.00 9.76
C THR A 327 -20.17 11.79 9.55
N SER A 328 -20.85 12.74 8.90
CA SER A 328 -22.28 12.61 8.58
C SER A 328 -22.48 12.07 7.16
N ILE A 329 -23.66 11.51 6.91
CA ILE A 329 -24.04 11.03 5.58
C ILE A 329 -24.06 12.15 4.54
N GLU A 330 -24.36 13.38 4.94
CA GLU A 330 -24.35 14.56 4.05
C GLU A 330 -22.94 14.84 3.55
N VAL A 331 -21.93 14.71 4.44
CA VAL A 331 -20.50 14.84 4.08
C VAL A 331 -20.11 13.75 3.10
N VAL A 332 -20.50 12.49 3.37
CA VAL A 332 -20.21 11.35 2.49
C VAL A 332 -20.84 11.56 1.11
N LYS A 333 -22.12 11.95 1.05
CA LYS A 333 -22.82 12.23 -0.20
C LYS A 333 -22.13 13.35 -1.00
N LYS A 334 -21.78 14.44 -0.32
CA LYS A 334 -21.06 15.57 -0.93
C LYS A 334 -19.70 15.15 -1.50
N ALA A 335 -18.92 14.37 -0.75
CA ALA A 335 -17.55 14.03 -1.09
C ALA A 335 -17.44 12.89 -2.11
N SER A 336 -18.32 11.89 -2.03
CA SER A 336 -18.23 10.66 -2.85
C SER A 336 -19.26 10.61 -3.99
N GLY A 337 -20.30 11.44 -3.93
CA GLY A 337 -21.44 11.36 -4.85
C GLY A 337 -22.28 10.09 -4.68
N LEU A 338 -22.12 9.33 -3.57
CA LEU A 338 -22.86 8.11 -3.28
C LEU A 338 -24.07 8.40 -2.40
N GLU A 339 -25.17 7.74 -2.71
CA GLU A 339 -26.36 7.74 -1.88
C GLU A 339 -26.29 6.63 -0.81
N TRP A 340 -27.10 6.76 0.24
CA TRP A 340 -27.14 5.80 1.36
C TRP A 340 -27.31 4.36 0.90
N ASP A 341 -28.24 4.09 -0.03
CA ASP A 341 -28.55 2.75 -0.54
C ASP A 341 -27.33 2.05 -1.17
N SER A 342 -26.35 2.84 -1.63
CA SER A 342 -25.12 2.31 -2.24
C SER A 342 -24.06 1.91 -1.23
N ILE A 343 -24.14 2.43 0.00
CA ILE A 343 -23.10 2.23 1.03
C ILE A 343 -23.61 1.53 2.29
N SER A 344 -24.93 1.47 2.51
CA SER A 344 -25.54 0.96 3.74
C SER A 344 -25.08 -0.44 4.11
N GLU A 345 -25.06 -1.36 3.16
CA GLU A 345 -24.56 -2.74 3.37
C GLU A 345 -23.13 -2.76 3.87
N CYS A 346 -22.25 -1.96 3.26
CA CYS A 346 -20.86 -1.84 3.68
C CYS A 346 -20.71 -1.14 5.05
N VAL A 347 -21.54 -0.14 5.35
CA VAL A 347 -21.56 0.52 6.66
C VAL A 347 -21.95 -0.47 7.74
N ASP A 348 -23.01 -1.26 7.53
CA ASP A 348 -23.45 -2.28 8.47
C ASP A 348 -22.39 -3.37 8.67
N TRP A 349 -21.77 -3.83 7.60
CA TRP A 349 -20.65 -4.78 7.65
C TRP A 349 -19.46 -4.25 8.46
N MET A 350 -19.18 -2.94 8.42
CA MET A 350 -18.07 -2.33 9.15
C MET A 350 -18.30 -2.15 10.65
N VAL A 351 -19.53 -2.23 11.16
CA VAL A 351 -19.85 -1.94 12.56
C VAL A 351 -18.97 -2.69 13.56
N PRO A 352 -18.75 -4.02 13.46
CA PRO A 352 -17.87 -4.73 14.38
C PRO A 352 -16.43 -4.20 14.37
N PHE A 353 -15.90 -3.87 13.19
CA PHE A 353 -14.55 -3.32 13.02
C PHE A 353 -14.42 -1.95 13.68
N VAL A 354 -15.41 -1.09 13.49
CA VAL A 354 -15.47 0.25 14.11
C VAL A 354 -15.48 0.16 15.63
N ASN A 355 -16.24 -0.77 16.21
CA ASN A 355 -16.31 -0.97 17.65
C ASN A 355 -14.96 -1.35 18.24
N VAL A 356 -14.22 -2.24 17.58
CA VAL A 356 -12.89 -2.66 17.99
C VAL A 356 -11.88 -1.51 17.85
N VAL A 357 -11.89 -0.77 16.73
CA VAL A 357 -10.99 0.37 16.53
C VAL A 357 -11.25 1.46 17.57
N LYS A 358 -12.50 1.82 17.84
CA LYS A 358 -12.86 2.84 18.84
C LYS A 358 -12.52 2.45 20.28
N SER A 359 -12.46 1.16 20.59
CA SER A 359 -12.04 0.66 21.91
C SER A 359 -10.52 0.62 22.08
N THR A 360 -9.76 0.78 21.00
CA THR A 360 -8.31 0.71 21.00
C THR A 360 -7.70 2.12 21.14
N SER A 361 -6.56 2.21 21.82
CA SER A 361 -5.84 3.49 21.94
C SER A 361 -5.39 3.99 20.56
N PRO A 362 -5.46 5.30 20.30
CA PRO A 362 -5.03 5.88 19.03
C PRO A 362 -3.58 5.51 18.70
N VAL A 363 -3.33 5.21 17.42
CA VAL A 363 -1.98 4.92 16.93
C VAL A 363 -1.11 6.15 17.06
N LYS A 364 0.03 6.01 17.73
CA LYS A 364 1.01 7.08 17.84
C LYS A 364 1.87 7.11 16.58
N LEU A 365 1.84 8.23 15.87
CA LEU A 365 2.72 8.44 14.72
C LEU A 365 4.19 8.46 15.16
N LYS A 366 5.03 7.74 14.45
CA LYS A 366 6.48 7.81 14.66
C LYS A 366 7.01 9.17 14.19
N THR A 367 7.68 9.89 15.07
CA THR A 367 8.37 11.12 14.70
C THR A 367 9.70 10.76 14.03
N SER A 368 9.80 11.01 12.73
CA SER A 368 11.06 10.91 11.98
C SER A 368 11.52 12.30 11.54
N LYS A 369 12.80 12.60 11.70
CA LYS A 369 13.40 13.84 11.19
C LYS A 369 13.43 13.92 9.66
N LYS A 370 13.22 12.79 8.99
CA LYS A 370 13.28 12.67 7.53
C LYS A 370 11.93 12.94 6.84
N ILE A 371 10.83 12.90 7.61
CA ILE A 371 9.48 13.02 7.05
C ILE A 371 8.92 14.38 7.46
N PRO A 372 8.49 15.21 6.49
CA PRO A 372 7.80 16.46 6.75
C PRO A 372 6.58 16.25 7.66
N MET A 373 6.24 17.24 8.46
CA MET A 373 5.11 17.12 9.40
C MET A 373 3.79 16.94 8.66
N GLU A 374 3.68 17.56 7.48
CA GLU A 374 2.51 17.50 6.61
C GLU A 374 2.27 16.11 6.03
N ASP A 375 3.32 15.27 5.92
CA ASP A 375 3.25 13.97 5.27
C ASP A 375 3.23 12.78 6.26
N ARG A 376 3.35 13.03 7.55
CA ARG A 376 3.44 11.96 8.57
C ARG A 376 2.22 11.05 8.60
N HIS A 377 1.05 11.57 8.32
CA HIS A 377 -0.20 10.81 8.31
C HIS A 377 -0.27 9.81 7.15
N ASN A 378 0.49 10.05 6.08
CA ASN A 378 0.58 9.17 4.90
C ASN A 378 1.54 7.98 5.12
N ILE A 379 2.36 8.00 6.18
CA ILE A 379 3.24 6.87 6.48
C ILE A 379 2.44 5.73 7.10
N GLN A 380 2.67 4.51 6.58
CA GLN A 380 1.99 3.33 7.09
C GLN A 380 2.37 3.05 8.54
N THR A 381 1.38 2.73 9.33
CA THR A 381 1.51 2.31 10.73
C THR A 381 0.99 0.90 10.89
N HIS A 382 1.54 0.16 11.83
CA HIS A 382 1.08 -1.18 12.18
C HIS A 382 0.68 -1.24 13.66
N THR A 383 -0.35 -2.02 13.94
CA THR A 383 -0.81 -2.36 15.29
C THR A 383 -1.18 -3.85 15.31
N ASN A 384 -1.75 -4.33 16.36
CA ASN A 384 -2.11 -5.74 16.48
C ASN A 384 -3.42 -6.07 15.76
N TYR A 385 -3.48 -5.83 14.44
CA TYR A 385 -4.67 -6.00 13.63
C TYR A 385 -5.19 -7.44 13.61
N LEU A 386 -4.32 -8.46 13.60
CA LEU A 386 -4.76 -9.86 13.65
C LEU A 386 -5.51 -10.18 14.94
N ALA A 387 -5.07 -9.67 16.09
CA ALA A 387 -5.81 -9.88 17.34
C ALA A 387 -7.15 -9.13 17.31
N MET A 388 -7.20 -7.94 16.73
CA MET A 388 -8.44 -7.19 16.54
C MET A 388 -9.42 -7.95 15.64
N LEU A 389 -8.93 -8.54 14.55
CA LEU A 389 -9.74 -9.36 13.64
C LEU A 389 -10.28 -10.62 14.33
N CYS A 390 -9.47 -11.28 15.19
CA CYS A 390 -9.92 -12.42 15.98
C CYS A 390 -11.06 -12.06 16.95
N MET A 391 -11.01 -10.88 17.58
CA MET A 391 -12.09 -10.40 18.44
C MET A 391 -13.40 -10.25 17.67
N ILE A 392 -13.34 -9.75 16.43
CA ILE A 392 -14.52 -9.60 15.57
C ILE A 392 -15.12 -10.99 15.27
N SER A 393 -14.28 -11.95 14.85
CA SER A 393 -14.74 -13.30 14.48
C SER A 393 -15.29 -14.11 15.66
N SER A 394 -14.96 -13.77 16.90
CA SER A 394 -15.47 -14.45 18.10
C SER A 394 -16.83 -13.92 18.59
N HIS A 395 -17.31 -12.80 18.03
CA HIS A 395 -18.58 -12.16 18.39
C HIS A 395 -19.68 -12.35 17.35
N VAL A 396 -19.36 -13.02 16.23
CA VAL A 396 -20.31 -13.49 15.21
C VAL A 396 -20.58 -14.98 15.41
#